data_331396f78abd1e58ce76271d4d9f712f
#
_entry.id   331396f78abd1e58ce76271d4d9f712f
#
_cell.length_a   1.000
_cell.length_b   1.000
_cell.length_c   1.000
_cell.angle_alpha   90.00
_cell.angle_beta   90.00
_cell.angle_gamma   90.00
#
_symmetry.space_group_name_H-M   'P 1'
#
loop_
_entity.id
_entity.type
_entity.pdbx_description
1 polymer ?
#
loop_
_entity_poly.entity_id
_entity_poly.type
_entity_poly.pdbx_seq_one_letter_code
_entity_poly.pdbx_strand_id
1 'polypeptide(L)'
;MASDSPGYPAAAGTPALREAAAAWLARRHGVTVHPAAVLPVIGTKELISSLPTLLGCGRRDLVTYPRLAYPTYHVGALLAGARPLAVDGTLELGPERVRLAWLNSPSNPTGQVLPAEHLRKAVAWARGRGTILASDECYIGFGWDATPVSVLHPDACDGSHQGLLAVHSMSKRSNMAGYRAGFVAGDPQLVRELTEIRKHAGLLLPAPVQAAMIAALGDDKHAEAQRARYAARRGRLRPALEAAGWAVTKSEAGLYLWAAHPAHDCWGSVHALADAGILVAPGEFYGPAGRPYIRVALTATDERIDAAVARLAELA
;
A
#
# COMPACT_ATOMS: atom_id res chain seq x y z
N MET A 1 -31.09 0.83 -7.56
CA MET A 1 -29.95 1.33 -6.72
C MET A 1 -29.21 2.53 -7.34
N ALA A 2 -28.99 2.61 -8.64
CA ALA A 2 -28.36 3.81 -9.25
C ALA A 2 -29.31 5.03 -9.30
N SER A 3 -30.62 4.82 -9.16
CA SER A 3 -31.65 5.86 -9.23
C SER A 3 -31.84 6.67 -7.94
N ASP A 4 -31.30 6.20 -6.81
CA ASP A 4 -31.60 6.78 -5.49
C ASP A 4 -30.66 7.92 -5.10
N SER A 5 -29.67 8.24 -5.92
CA SER A 5 -28.70 9.32 -5.68
C SER A 5 -28.31 10.02 -6.99
N PRO A 6 -29.25 10.79 -7.60
CA PRO A 6 -29.00 11.45 -8.89
C PRO A 6 -28.09 12.69 -8.78
N GLY A 7 -27.80 13.16 -7.55
CA GLY A 7 -26.96 14.33 -7.29
C GLY A 7 -25.45 14.01 -7.31
N TYR A 8 -24.64 15.07 -7.32
CA TYR A 8 -23.18 14.95 -7.15
C TYR A 8 -22.88 14.34 -5.78
N PRO A 9 -21.89 13.41 -5.71
CA PRO A 9 -21.45 12.86 -4.44
C PRO A 9 -20.76 13.93 -3.58
N ALA A 10 -20.91 13.81 -2.25
CA ALA A 10 -20.23 14.69 -1.32
C ALA A 10 -18.70 14.56 -1.46
N ALA A 11 -17.97 15.67 -1.58
CA ALA A 11 -16.52 15.69 -1.76
C ALA A 11 -15.77 14.99 -0.62
N ALA A 12 -16.22 15.20 0.63
CA ALA A 12 -15.66 14.54 1.81
C ALA A 12 -16.12 13.08 1.98
N GLY A 13 -16.98 12.56 1.10
CA GLY A 13 -17.71 11.33 1.32
C GLY A 13 -18.88 11.48 2.29
N THR A 14 -19.77 10.51 2.30
CA THR A 14 -20.92 10.51 3.24
C THR A 14 -20.44 10.38 4.70
N PRO A 15 -21.16 10.94 5.69
CA PRO A 15 -20.84 10.72 7.10
C PRO A 15 -20.74 9.23 7.44
N ALA A 16 -21.70 8.42 6.97
CA ALA A 16 -21.71 6.96 7.19
C ALA A 16 -20.45 6.26 6.67
N LEU A 17 -19.89 6.66 5.52
CA LEU A 17 -18.64 6.09 5.01
C LEU A 17 -17.46 6.46 5.91
N ARG A 18 -17.36 7.71 6.32
CA ARG A 18 -16.26 8.17 7.18
C ARG A 18 -16.31 7.52 8.55
N GLU A 19 -17.52 7.36 9.12
CA GLU A 19 -17.74 6.62 10.36
C GLU A 19 -17.39 5.14 10.23
N ALA A 20 -17.80 4.49 9.13
CA ALA A 20 -17.44 3.09 8.86
C ALA A 20 -15.92 2.89 8.74
N ALA A 21 -15.21 3.80 8.09
CA ALA A 21 -13.74 3.74 7.96
C ALA A 21 -13.04 3.99 9.31
N ALA A 22 -13.49 4.98 10.09
CA ALA A 22 -12.95 5.25 11.43
C ALA A 22 -13.23 4.06 12.39
N ALA A 23 -14.41 3.48 12.35
CA ALA A 23 -14.78 2.31 13.15
C ALA A 23 -13.93 1.07 12.74
N TRP A 24 -13.66 0.89 11.45
CA TRP A 24 -12.80 -0.18 10.97
C TRP A 24 -11.36 -0.01 11.46
N LEU A 25 -10.80 1.19 11.39
CA LEU A 25 -9.46 1.51 11.89
C LEU A 25 -9.35 1.22 13.40
N ALA A 26 -10.34 1.64 14.17
CA ALA A 26 -10.39 1.38 15.61
C ALA A 26 -10.48 -0.12 15.92
N ARG A 27 -11.41 -0.82 15.28
CA ARG A 27 -11.68 -2.23 15.54
C ARG A 27 -10.53 -3.17 15.11
N ARG A 28 -9.91 -2.88 13.96
CA ARG A 28 -8.93 -3.80 13.36
C ARG A 28 -7.48 -3.41 13.61
N HIS A 29 -7.21 -2.14 13.87
CA HIS A 29 -5.84 -1.62 13.92
C HIS A 29 -5.54 -0.78 15.16
N GLY A 30 -6.50 -0.66 16.11
CA GLY A 30 -6.30 0.11 17.35
C GLY A 30 -6.10 1.62 17.11
N VAL A 31 -6.53 2.13 15.95
CA VAL A 31 -6.33 3.53 15.55
C VAL A 31 -7.61 4.31 15.75
N THR A 32 -7.59 5.35 16.58
CA THR A 32 -8.73 6.23 16.80
C THR A 32 -8.57 7.51 15.98
N VAL A 33 -9.41 7.68 14.96
CA VAL A 33 -9.51 8.91 14.15
C VAL A 33 -10.91 9.48 14.22
N HIS A 34 -11.00 10.81 14.21
CA HIS A 34 -12.31 11.46 14.05
C HIS A 34 -12.81 11.24 12.61
N PRO A 35 -14.10 10.93 12.35
CA PRO A 35 -14.61 10.71 10.98
C PRO A 35 -14.32 11.88 10.02
N ALA A 36 -14.22 13.12 10.50
CA ALA A 36 -13.82 14.26 9.67
C ALA A 36 -12.35 14.23 9.22
N ALA A 37 -11.51 13.38 9.82
CA ALA A 37 -10.13 13.12 9.42
C ALA A 37 -9.98 11.92 8.47
N VAL A 38 -11.09 11.50 7.83
CA VAL A 38 -11.13 10.46 6.80
C VAL A 38 -11.63 11.06 5.49
N LEU A 39 -10.94 10.75 4.39
CA LEU A 39 -11.30 11.20 3.04
C LEU A 39 -11.30 9.99 2.08
N PRO A 40 -12.44 9.65 1.47
CA PRO A 40 -12.49 8.62 0.43
C PRO A 40 -11.82 9.09 -0.86
N VAL A 41 -11.20 8.15 -1.57
CA VAL A 41 -10.43 8.41 -2.80
C VAL A 41 -10.78 7.41 -3.90
N ILE A 42 -10.54 7.79 -5.17
CA ILE A 42 -10.82 6.97 -6.36
C ILE A 42 -9.73 5.90 -6.54
N GLY A 43 -9.58 5.07 -5.49
CA GLY A 43 -8.49 4.13 -5.32
C GLY A 43 -7.18 4.80 -4.92
N THR A 44 -6.35 4.06 -4.20
CA THR A 44 -5.10 4.59 -3.63
C THR A 44 -4.07 4.98 -4.68
N LYS A 45 -4.09 4.34 -5.87
CA LYS A 45 -3.18 4.71 -6.97
C LYS A 45 -3.41 6.15 -7.44
N GLU A 46 -4.65 6.58 -7.55
CA GLU A 46 -4.99 7.96 -7.90
C GLU A 46 -4.43 8.91 -6.84
N LEU A 47 -4.71 8.65 -5.56
CA LEU A 47 -4.21 9.48 -4.47
C LEU A 47 -2.68 9.53 -4.45
N ILE A 48 -2.00 8.39 -4.54
CA ILE A 48 -0.52 8.31 -4.51
C ILE A 48 0.09 9.14 -5.64
N SER A 49 -0.48 9.08 -6.85
CA SER A 49 0.03 9.83 -7.98
C SER A 49 -0.28 11.33 -7.89
N SER A 50 -1.40 11.71 -7.30
CA SER A 50 -1.84 13.11 -7.23
C SER A 50 -1.39 13.83 -5.95
N LEU A 51 -1.13 13.10 -4.86
CA LEU A 51 -0.84 13.69 -3.55
C LEU A 51 0.30 14.73 -3.57
N PRO A 52 1.45 14.49 -4.23
CA PRO A 52 2.48 15.52 -4.30
C PRO A 52 1.98 16.84 -4.93
N THR A 53 1.20 16.75 -6.02
CA THR A 53 0.58 17.91 -6.68
C THR A 53 -0.43 18.61 -5.76
N LEU A 54 -1.29 17.84 -5.09
CA LEU A 54 -2.30 18.35 -4.17
C LEU A 54 -1.69 19.03 -2.93
N LEU A 55 -0.49 18.61 -2.52
CA LEU A 55 0.30 19.25 -1.44
C LEU A 55 1.14 20.44 -1.93
N GLY A 56 1.03 20.82 -3.20
CA GLY A 56 1.77 21.94 -3.78
C GLY A 56 3.27 21.69 -3.90
N CYS A 57 3.70 20.44 -4.02
CA CYS A 57 5.09 20.11 -4.30
C CYS A 57 5.55 20.65 -5.65
N GLY A 58 6.80 21.10 -5.74
CA GLY A 58 7.39 21.65 -6.95
C GLY A 58 8.90 21.45 -7.01
N ARG A 59 9.57 22.11 -7.95
CA ARG A 59 11.00 21.89 -8.30
C ARG A 59 11.99 21.95 -7.12
N ARG A 60 11.65 22.67 -6.07
CA ARG A 60 12.51 22.82 -4.88
C ARG A 60 12.26 21.77 -3.81
N ASP A 61 11.21 20.97 -3.96
CA ASP A 61 10.78 19.99 -2.98
C ASP A 61 11.29 18.60 -3.34
N LEU A 62 11.71 17.84 -2.33
CA LEU A 62 11.95 16.42 -2.43
C LEU A 62 10.68 15.64 -2.05
N VAL A 63 10.41 14.61 -2.82
CA VAL A 63 9.47 13.55 -2.46
C VAL A 63 10.26 12.26 -2.32
N THR A 64 10.33 11.73 -1.11
CA THR A 64 11.10 10.51 -0.82
C THR A 64 10.20 9.28 -0.77
N TYR A 65 10.76 8.13 -1.12
CA TYR A 65 10.09 6.82 -1.11
C TYR A 65 11.13 5.70 -1.02
N PRO A 66 10.76 4.45 -0.60
CA PRO A 66 11.70 3.34 -0.47
C PRO A 66 12.40 3.01 -1.80
N ARG A 67 13.66 2.50 -1.76
CA ARG A 67 14.42 2.10 -2.95
C ARG A 67 13.75 0.98 -3.75
N LEU A 68 13.13 0.04 -3.04
CA LEU A 68 12.25 -0.97 -3.63
C LEU A 68 10.80 -0.54 -3.39
N ALA A 69 10.16 -0.01 -4.41
CA ALA A 69 8.89 0.65 -4.24
C ALA A 69 7.91 0.44 -5.40
N TYR A 70 6.66 0.65 -5.09
CA TYR A 70 5.62 0.80 -6.08
C TYR A 70 5.92 2.02 -6.97
N PRO A 71 6.07 1.86 -8.31
CA PRO A 71 6.58 2.93 -9.19
C PRO A 71 5.78 4.23 -9.17
N THR A 72 4.52 4.17 -8.69
CA THR A 72 3.63 5.33 -8.66
C THR A 72 4.12 6.44 -7.72
N TYR A 73 4.92 6.15 -6.69
CA TYR A 73 5.51 7.19 -5.83
C TYR A 73 6.45 8.09 -6.63
N HIS A 74 7.31 7.48 -7.44
CA HIS A 74 8.23 8.19 -8.35
C HIS A 74 7.45 9.03 -9.38
N VAL A 75 6.48 8.40 -10.04
CA VAL A 75 5.66 9.06 -11.07
C VAL A 75 4.88 10.24 -10.48
N GLY A 76 4.30 10.08 -9.29
CA GLY A 76 3.57 11.16 -8.62
C GLY A 76 4.46 12.37 -8.31
N ALA A 77 5.71 12.14 -7.89
CA ALA A 77 6.67 13.22 -7.68
C ALA A 77 6.99 13.97 -8.98
N LEU A 78 7.21 13.23 -10.08
CA LEU A 78 7.48 13.83 -11.40
C LEU A 78 6.28 14.64 -11.93
N LEU A 79 5.05 14.13 -11.76
CA LEU A 79 3.82 14.82 -12.16
C LEU A 79 3.64 16.15 -11.42
N ALA A 80 4.10 16.25 -10.18
CA ALA A 80 4.11 17.48 -9.40
C ALA A 80 5.26 18.44 -9.77
N GLY A 81 6.17 18.03 -10.67
CA GLY A 81 7.41 18.76 -10.95
C GLY A 81 8.40 18.74 -9.78
N ALA A 82 8.19 17.88 -8.78
CA ALA A 82 9.09 17.71 -7.65
C ALA A 82 10.25 16.76 -7.99
N ARG A 83 11.26 16.70 -7.12
CA ARG A 83 12.43 15.83 -7.25
C ARG A 83 12.16 14.51 -6.53
N PRO A 84 12.01 13.37 -7.24
CA PRO A 84 11.88 12.06 -6.61
C PRO A 84 13.23 11.59 -6.05
N LEU A 85 13.25 11.02 -4.84
CA LEU A 85 14.45 10.46 -4.24
C LEU A 85 14.13 9.12 -3.56
N ALA A 86 14.73 8.06 -4.06
CA ALA A 86 14.61 6.72 -3.50
C ALA A 86 15.63 6.52 -2.35
N VAL A 87 15.14 6.27 -1.13
CA VAL A 87 15.96 6.11 0.09
C VAL A 87 15.33 5.08 1.02
N ASP A 88 16.13 4.30 1.74
CA ASP A 88 15.63 3.34 2.73
C ASP A 88 15.74 3.85 4.17
N GLY A 89 16.40 4.97 4.38
CA GLY A 89 16.57 5.52 5.72
C GLY A 89 16.72 7.04 5.74
N THR A 90 16.31 7.64 6.86
CA THR A 90 16.38 9.10 7.07
C THR A 90 17.81 9.63 7.17
N LEU A 91 18.78 8.76 7.51
CA LEU A 91 20.21 9.12 7.60
C LEU A 91 20.85 9.42 6.23
N GLU A 92 20.25 8.91 5.15
CA GLU A 92 20.70 9.20 3.78
C GLU A 92 20.27 10.60 3.30
N LEU A 93 19.37 11.26 4.05
CA LEU A 93 18.80 12.54 3.69
C LEU A 93 19.64 13.67 4.27
N GLY A 94 20.27 14.44 3.40
CA GLY A 94 21.00 15.66 3.74
C GLY A 94 20.08 16.77 4.28
N PRO A 95 20.55 18.02 4.30
CA PRO A 95 19.80 19.17 4.80
C PRO A 95 18.64 19.61 3.89
N GLU A 96 18.44 18.94 2.75
CA GLU A 96 17.44 19.30 1.76
C GLU A 96 16.01 19.22 2.32
N ARG A 97 15.14 20.07 1.78
CA ARG A 97 13.73 20.12 2.18
C ARG A 97 12.97 18.95 1.58
N VAL A 98 12.65 17.98 2.43
CA VAL A 98 11.69 16.91 2.09
C VAL A 98 10.29 17.42 2.37
N ARG A 99 9.46 17.54 1.34
CA ARG A 99 8.07 18.00 1.49
C ARG A 99 7.13 16.86 1.83
N LEU A 100 7.36 15.69 1.19
CA LEU A 100 6.58 14.47 1.37
C LEU A 100 7.52 13.27 1.45
N ALA A 101 7.35 12.43 2.46
CA ALA A 101 8.02 11.16 2.60
C ALA A 101 6.99 10.02 2.56
N TRP A 102 7.20 9.05 1.66
CA TRP A 102 6.39 7.84 1.59
C TRP A 102 7.01 6.72 2.40
N LEU A 103 6.19 6.08 3.24
CA LEU A 103 6.43 4.75 3.76
C LEU A 103 5.48 3.76 3.08
N ASN A 104 5.87 2.50 3.01
CA ASN A 104 5.00 1.42 2.55
C ASN A 104 5.18 0.20 3.46
N SER A 105 4.22 0.00 4.35
CA SER A 105 4.25 -1.11 5.32
C SER A 105 2.84 -1.68 5.54
N PRO A 106 2.62 -2.95 5.19
CA PRO A 106 3.55 -3.91 4.53
C PRO A 106 3.95 -3.47 3.13
N SER A 107 5.20 -3.73 2.77
CA SER A 107 5.81 -3.25 1.53
C SER A 107 5.37 -4.05 0.29
N ASN A 108 5.14 -3.36 -0.80
CA ASN A 108 5.16 -3.89 -2.14
C ASN A 108 6.42 -3.37 -2.86
N PRO A 109 7.38 -4.24 -3.23
CA PRO A 109 7.21 -5.67 -3.54
C PRO A 109 7.61 -6.65 -2.41
N THR A 110 8.34 -6.21 -1.39
CA THR A 110 9.12 -7.09 -0.52
C THR A 110 8.31 -7.83 0.56
N GLY A 111 7.10 -7.36 0.89
CA GLY A 111 6.33 -7.88 2.01
C GLY A 111 6.91 -7.56 3.39
N GLN A 112 7.91 -6.68 3.47
CA GLN A 112 8.52 -6.27 4.75
C GLN A 112 7.53 -5.47 5.58
N VAL A 113 7.53 -5.71 6.90
CA VAL A 113 6.77 -4.96 7.89
C VAL A 113 7.71 -4.06 8.67
N LEU A 114 7.39 -2.78 8.74
CA LEU A 114 8.13 -1.84 9.59
C LEU A 114 7.64 -1.97 11.04
N PRO A 115 8.52 -2.23 12.01
CA PRO A 115 8.12 -2.29 13.41
C PRO A 115 7.72 -0.92 13.95
N ALA A 116 6.89 -0.88 15.00
CA ALA A 116 6.39 0.36 15.61
C ALA A 116 7.52 1.32 16.01
N GLU A 117 8.65 0.81 16.50
CA GLU A 117 9.81 1.64 16.82
C GLU A 117 10.38 2.38 15.61
N HIS A 118 10.44 1.68 14.44
CA HIS A 118 10.88 2.32 13.20
C HIS A 118 9.90 3.42 12.76
N LEU A 119 8.59 3.13 12.83
CA LEU A 119 7.55 4.12 12.52
C LEU A 119 7.65 5.34 13.44
N ARG A 120 7.87 5.14 14.74
CA ARG A 120 8.08 6.22 15.72
C ARG A 120 9.27 7.11 15.35
N LYS A 121 10.40 6.52 14.98
CA LYS A 121 11.59 7.26 14.52
C LYS A 121 11.30 8.05 13.24
N ALA A 122 10.58 7.47 12.30
CA ALA A 122 10.19 8.16 11.06
C ALA A 122 9.23 9.32 11.33
N VAL A 123 8.26 9.14 12.22
CA VAL A 123 7.33 10.20 12.65
C VAL A 123 8.07 11.34 13.33
N ALA A 124 8.96 11.04 14.29
CA ALA A 124 9.75 12.05 14.99
C ALA A 124 10.65 12.86 14.01
N TRP A 125 11.29 12.16 13.08
CA TRP A 125 12.10 12.80 12.04
C TRP A 125 11.26 13.71 11.14
N ALA A 126 10.10 13.24 10.69
CA ALA A 126 9.21 14.01 9.82
C ALA A 126 8.70 15.28 10.50
N ARG A 127 8.28 15.18 11.77
CA ARG A 127 7.84 16.32 12.58
C ARG A 127 8.95 17.34 12.79
N GLY A 128 10.17 16.88 13.12
CA GLY A 128 11.32 17.78 13.32
C GLY A 128 11.71 18.57 12.07
N ARG A 129 11.27 18.12 10.88
CA ARG A 129 11.56 18.78 9.60
C ARG A 129 10.34 19.45 8.94
N GLY A 130 9.16 19.35 9.52
CA GLY A 130 7.93 19.80 8.88
C GLY A 130 7.61 19.03 7.60
N THR A 131 8.05 17.78 7.51
CA THR A 131 7.79 16.86 6.40
C THR A 131 6.44 16.18 6.60
N ILE A 132 5.61 16.11 5.57
CA ILE A 132 4.41 15.27 5.60
C ILE A 132 4.84 13.81 5.41
N LEU A 133 4.43 12.93 6.33
CA LEU A 133 4.69 11.50 6.26
C LEU A 133 3.43 10.76 5.82
N ALA A 134 3.45 10.17 4.64
CA ALA A 134 2.37 9.35 4.11
C ALA A 134 2.76 7.87 4.15
N SER A 135 1.96 7.05 4.81
CA SER A 135 2.14 5.60 4.91
C SER A 135 1.12 4.89 4.01
N ASP A 136 1.60 4.18 3.00
CA ASP A 136 0.77 3.29 2.20
C ASP A 136 0.60 1.96 2.94
N GLU A 137 -0.59 1.77 3.50
CA GLU A 137 -0.97 0.64 4.34
C GLU A 137 -1.95 -0.30 3.63
N CYS A 138 -1.91 -0.34 2.28
CA CYS A 138 -2.83 -1.14 1.48
C CYS A 138 -2.84 -2.63 1.82
N TYR A 139 -1.78 -3.14 2.45
CA TYR A 139 -1.61 -4.55 2.82
C TYR A 139 -1.67 -4.79 4.33
N ILE A 140 -2.09 -3.81 5.14
CA ILE A 140 -2.06 -3.89 6.61
C ILE A 140 -2.84 -5.09 7.18
N GLY A 141 -3.88 -5.57 6.47
CA GLY A 141 -4.65 -6.76 6.87
C GLY A 141 -4.01 -8.11 6.55
N PHE A 142 -2.83 -8.13 5.92
CA PHE A 142 -2.19 -9.36 5.42
C PHE A 142 -0.84 -9.61 6.09
N GLY A 143 -0.80 -9.56 7.41
CA GLY A 143 0.34 -10.03 8.19
C GLY A 143 0.38 -11.56 8.24
N TRP A 144 1.57 -12.14 8.02
CA TRP A 144 1.83 -13.59 8.09
C TRP A 144 2.78 -13.92 9.23
N ASP A 145 4.03 -13.47 9.12
CA ASP A 145 5.12 -13.73 10.07
C ASP A 145 5.37 -12.53 11.00
N ALA A 146 4.77 -11.37 10.70
CA ALA A 146 4.80 -10.16 11.50
C ALA A 146 3.41 -9.50 11.55
N THR A 147 3.14 -8.76 12.62
CA THR A 147 1.91 -7.98 12.77
C THR A 147 2.15 -6.55 12.29
N PRO A 148 1.50 -6.13 11.18
CA PRO A 148 1.61 -4.75 10.72
C PRO A 148 0.96 -3.77 11.69
N VAL A 149 1.62 -2.62 11.87
CA VAL A 149 1.14 -1.51 12.68
C VAL A 149 0.92 -0.30 11.78
N SER A 150 -0.18 0.43 11.99
CA SER A 150 -0.43 1.69 11.28
C SER A 150 0.48 2.80 11.80
N VAL A 151 0.87 3.73 10.90
CA VAL A 151 1.57 4.95 11.30
C VAL A 151 0.74 5.84 12.24
N LEU A 152 -0.59 5.66 12.23
CA LEU A 152 -1.54 6.36 13.11
C LEU A 152 -1.77 5.66 14.46
N HIS A 153 -1.18 4.47 14.68
CA HIS A 153 -1.31 3.78 15.96
C HIS A 153 -0.60 4.58 17.07
N PRO A 154 -1.13 4.65 18.30
CA PRO A 154 -0.51 5.38 19.41
C PRO A 154 0.96 5.02 19.61
N ASP A 155 1.35 3.75 19.49
CA ASP A 155 2.74 3.29 19.62
C ASP A 155 3.68 3.86 18.55
N ALA A 156 3.15 4.34 17.42
CA ALA A 156 3.95 4.94 16.35
C ALA A 156 3.95 6.48 16.41
N CYS A 157 2.84 7.10 16.81
CA CYS A 157 2.64 8.55 16.67
C CYS A 157 2.39 9.30 17.99
N ASP A 158 2.48 8.63 19.14
CA ASP A 158 2.22 9.19 20.47
C ASP A 158 0.83 9.86 20.57
N GLY A 159 -0.16 9.28 19.86
CA GLY A 159 -1.54 9.76 19.82
C GLY A 159 -1.78 11.02 19.00
N SER A 160 -0.77 11.64 18.40
CA SER A 160 -0.93 12.81 17.52
C SER A 160 -0.82 12.39 16.06
N HIS A 161 -1.79 12.82 15.23
CA HIS A 161 -1.75 12.58 13.79
C HIS A 161 -1.20 13.75 12.98
N GLN A 162 -0.68 14.80 13.63
CA GLN A 162 -0.13 15.97 12.94
C GLN A 162 0.95 15.59 11.93
N GLY A 163 0.78 16.02 10.68
CA GLY A 163 1.67 15.76 9.57
C GLY A 163 1.63 14.32 9.02
N LEU A 164 0.70 13.48 9.48
CA LEU A 164 0.61 12.07 9.10
C LEU A 164 -0.61 11.78 8.22
N LEU A 165 -0.42 10.93 7.21
CA LEU A 165 -1.48 10.37 6.38
C LEU A 165 -1.29 8.85 6.24
N ALA A 166 -2.31 8.06 6.54
CA ALA A 166 -2.35 6.62 6.27
C ALA A 166 -3.32 6.32 5.12
N VAL A 167 -2.87 5.54 4.15
CA VAL A 167 -3.61 5.24 2.91
C VAL A 167 -4.06 3.79 2.90
N HIS A 168 -5.37 3.56 2.76
CA HIS A 168 -6.00 2.24 2.82
C HIS A 168 -6.79 1.91 1.56
N SER A 169 -6.61 0.69 1.04
CA SER A 169 -7.22 0.22 -0.20
C SER A 169 -8.27 -0.86 0.02
N MET A 170 -9.44 -0.68 -0.58
CA MET A 170 -10.45 -1.74 -0.68
C MET A 170 -10.10 -2.78 -1.75
N SER A 171 -9.22 -2.44 -2.70
CA SER A 171 -8.79 -3.34 -3.78
C SER A 171 -8.17 -4.63 -3.27
N LYS A 172 -7.43 -4.55 -2.15
CA LYS A 172 -6.70 -5.69 -1.59
C LYS A 172 -7.51 -6.39 -0.51
N ARG A 173 -8.02 -5.61 0.46
CA ARG A 173 -8.81 -6.13 1.58
C ARG A 173 -10.06 -6.86 1.11
N SER A 174 -10.77 -6.32 0.12
CA SER A 174 -12.13 -6.74 -0.25
C SER A 174 -12.28 -7.12 -1.72
N ASN A 175 -11.17 -7.36 -2.43
CA ASN A 175 -11.16 -7.69 -3.88
C ASN A 175 -11.92 -6.65 -4.76
N MET A 176 -11.97 -5.39 -4.33
CA MET A 176 -12.70 -4.32 -5.01
C MET A 176 -11.82 -3.48 -5.94
N ALA A 177 -10.85 -4.09 -6.62
CA ALA A 177 -9.90 -3.35 -7.47
C ALA A 177 -10.61 -2.58 -8.60
N GLY A 178 -11.62 -3.16 -9.22
CA GLY A 178 -12.43 -2.53 -10.27
C GLY A 178 -13.34 -1.39 -9.79
N TYR A 179 -13.70 -1.38 -8.52
CA TYR A 179 -14.53 -0.31 -7.91
C TYR A 179 -13.77 1.00 -7.72
N ARG A 180 -12.44 0.99 -7.80
CA ARG A 180 -11.61 2.16 -7.57
C ARG A 180 -11.89 2.80 -6.21
N ALA A 181 -11.83 2.03 -5.16
CA ALA A 181 -12.22 2.40 -3.81
C ALA A 181 -11.03 2.34 -2.84
N GLY A 182 -10.89 3.40 -2.05
CA GLY A 182 -9.92 3.53 -0.96
C GLY A 182 -10.21 4.76 -0.13
N PHE A 183 -9.42 4.98 0.90
CA PHE A 183 -9.50 6.19 1.70
C PHE A 183 -8.12 6.55 2.27
N VAL A 184 -7.96 7.81 2.65
CA VAL A 184 -6.85 8.30 3.46
C VAL A 184 -7.40 8.80 4.79
N ALA A 185 -6.66 8.58 5.86
CA ALA A 185 -6.96 9.09 7.20
C ALA A 185 -5.71 9.69 7.82
N GLY A 186 -5.85 10.60 8.78
CA GLY A 186 -4.69 11.15 9.50
C GLY A 186 -4.90 12.57 10.00
N ASP A 187 -3.97 13.48 9.70
CA ASP A 187 -4.02 14.87 10.11
C ASP A 187 -5.32 15.55 9.65
N PRO A 188 -6.18 16.01 10.59
CA PRO A 188 -7.46 16.62 10.23
C PRO A 188 -7.33 17.89 9.38
N GLN A 189 -6.22 18.64 9.53
CA GLN A 189 -5.98 19.83 8.73
C GLN A 189 -5.64 19.45 7.29
N LEU A 190 -4.71 18.52 7.10
CA LEU A 190 -4.35 18.01 5.76
C LEU A 190 -5.57 17.38 5.06
N VAL A 191 -6.34 16.57 5.76
CA VAL A 191 -7.56 15.96 5.20
C VAL A 191 -8.56 17.02 4.75
N ARG A 192 -8.76 18.07 5.52
CA ARG A 192 -9.65 19.20 5.16
C ARG A 192 -9.15 19.93 3.92
N GLU A 193 -7.86 20.28 3.86
CA GLU A 193 -7.24 20.96 2.72
C GLU A 193 -7.33 20.10 1.45
N LEU A 194 -6.99 18.81 1.55
CA LEU A 194 -7.12 17.86 0.44
C LEU A 194 -8.57 17.74 -0.04
N THR A 195 -9.55 17.75 0.87
CA THR A 195 -10.97 17.68 0.51
C THR A 195 -11.39 18.87 -0.35
N GLU A 196 -10.99 20.09 0.03
CA GLU A 196 -11.32 21.30 -0.74
C GLU A 196 -10.69 21.30 -2.12
N ILE A 197 -9.42 20.95 -2.24
CA ILE A 197 -8.75 20.88 -3.54
C ILE A 197 -9.39 19.80 -4.43
N ARG A 198 -9.62 18.60 -3.89
CA ARG A 198 -10.20 17.47 -4.63
C ARG A 198 -11.62 17.74 -5.09
N LYS A 199 -12.41 18.48 -4.32
CA LYS A 199 -13.74 18.94 -4.70
C LYS A 199 -13.72 19.73 -6.00
N HIS A 200 -12.79 20.67 -6.14
CA HIS A 200 -12.65 21.49 -7.34
C HIS A 200 -11.96 20.76 -8.49
N ALA A 201 -11.14 19.77 -8.20
CA ALA A 201 -10.51 18.91 -9.20
C ALA A 201 -11.44 17.82 -9.74
N GLY A 202 -12.67 17.69 -9.24
CA GLY A 202 -13.63 16.66 -9.66
C GLY A 202 -13.28 15.25 -9.16
N LEU A 203 -12.42 15.12 -8.17
CA LEU A 203 -11.95 13.85 -7.62
C LEU A 203 -12.92 13.31 -6.54
N LEU A 204 -14.16 13.07 -6.94
CA LEU A 204 -15.26 12.67 -6.06
C LEU A 204 -15.57 11.19 -6.25
N LEU A 205 -15.62 10.45 -5.13
CA LEU A 205 -15.96 9.02 -5.17
C LEU A 205 -17.47 8.84 -5.43
N PRO A 206 -17.87 8.07 -6.46
CA PRO A 206 -19.28 7.86 -6.79
C PRO A 206 -20.09 7.26 -5.63
N ALA A 207 -21.34 7.70 -5.45
CA ALA A 207 -22.20 7.26 -4.35
C ALA A 207 -22.41 5.74 -4.27
N PRO A 208 -22.61 4.98 -5.37
CA PRO A 208 -22.69 3.52 -5.31
C PRO A 208 -21.42 2.85 -4.78
N VAL A 209 -20.25 3.42 -5.10
CA VAL A 209 -18.97 2.91 -4.60
C VAL A 209 -18.82 3.20 -3.11
N GLN A 210 -19.28 4.36 -2.64
CA GLN A 210 -19.31 4.69 -1.20
C GLN A 210 -20.18 3.70 -0.43
N ALA A 211 -21.37 3.36 -0.93
CA ALA A 211 -22.23 2.36 -0.32
C ALA A 211 -21.59 0.96 -0.25
N ALA A 212 -20.91 0.54 -1.32
CA ALA A 212 -20.15 -0.70 -1.35
C ALA A 212 -19.00 -0.71 -0.33
N MET A 213 -18.29 0.42 -0.16
CA MET A 213 -17.25 0.57 0.86
C MET A 213 -17.81 0.43 2.28
N ILE A 214 -18.95 1.06 2.58
CA ILE A 214 -19.60 0.96 3.90
C ILE A 214 -19.89 -0.50 4.23
N ALA A 215 -20.52 -1.23 3.32
CA ALA A 215 -20.81 -2.65 3.49
C ALA A 215 -19.53 -3.47 3.70
N ALA A 216 -18.50 -3.25 2.87
CA ALA A 216 -17.24 -3.99 2.96
C ALA A 216 -16.46 -3.67 4.26
N LEU A 217 -16.45 -2.42 4.72
CA LEU A 217 -15.77 -2.02 5.97
C LEU A 217 -16.50 -2.55 7.22
N GLY A 218 -17.82 -2.75 7.14
CA GLY A 218 -18.62 -3.35 8.20
C GLY A 218 -18.53 -4.88 8.27
N ASP A 219 -18.06 -5.54 7.22
CA ASP A 219 -17.94 -7.00 7.15
C ASP A 219 -16.47 -7.42 7.20
N ASP A 220 -16.04 -8.00 8.32
CA ASP A 220 -14.70 -8.57 8.45
C ASP A 220 -14.64 -10.04 7.98
N LYS A 221 -15.77 -10.76 7.92
CA LYS A 221 -15.80 -12.20 7.60
C LYS A 221 -15.29 -12.49 6.19
N HIS A 222 -15.70 -11.70 5.18
CA HIS A 222 -15.21 -11.90 3.81
C HIS A 222 -13.71 -11.63 3.70
N ALA A 223 -13.19 -10.64 4.42
CA ALA A 223 -11.77 -10.31 4.43
C ALA A 223 -10.94 -11.41 5.10
N GLU A 224 -11.42 -11.97 6.21
CA GLU A 224 -10.80 -13.09 6.91
C GLU A 224 -10.82 -14.38 6.08
N ALA A 225 -11.93 -14.68 5.41
CA ALA A 225 -12.03 -15.81 4.50
C ALA A 225 -11.03 -15.68 3.33
N GLN A 226 -10.90 -14.49 2.76
CA GLN A 226 -9.94 -14.26 1.68
C GLN A 226 -8.49 -14.30 2.18
N ARG A 227 -8.23 -13.77 3.37
CA ARG A 227 -6.92 -13.87 4.02
C ARG A 227 -6.52 -15.33 4.24
N ALA A 228 -7.44 -16.18 4.71
CA ALA A 228 -7.19 -17.61 4.89
C ALA A 228 -6.81 -18.31 3.57
N ARG A 229 -7.47 -17.97 2.45
CA ARG A 229 -7.10 -18.48 1.12
C ARG A 229 -5.68 -18.07 0.72
N TYR A 230 -5.30 -16.81 0.91
CA TYR A 230 -3.94 -16.35 0.61
C TYR A 230 -2.90 -17.02 1.51
N ALA A 231 -3.20 -17.24 2.79
CA ALA A 231 -2.34 -17.99 3.70
C ALA A 231 -2.09 -19.42 3.22
N ALA A 232 -3.15 -20.12 2.79
CA ALA A 232 -3.06 -21.48 2.23
C ALA A 232 -2.21 -21.51 0.94
N ARG A 233 -2.39 -20.53 0.04
CA ARG A 233 -1.59 -20.41 -1.18
C ARG A 233 -0.12 -20.14 -0.89
N ARG A 234 0.15 -19.22 0.07
CA ARG A 234 1.51 -18.92 0.54
C ARG A 234 2.18 -20.17 1.11
N GLY A 235 1.46 -20.93 1.95
CA GLY A 235 1.96 -22.17 2.57
C GLY A 235 2.33 -23.26 1.58
N ARG A 236 1.76 -23.28 0.37
CA ARG A 236 2.12 -24.20 -0.71
C ARG A 236 3.22 -23.64 -1.62
N LEU A 237 3.10 -22.38 -2.02
CA LEU A 237 3.95 -21.79 -3.06
C LEU A 237 5.35 -21.45 -2.55
N ARG A 238 5.46 -20.98 -1.29
CA ARG A 238 6.76 -20.61 -0.70
C ARG A 238 7.73 -21.80 -0.64
N PRO A 239 7.39 -22.95 -0.02
CA PRO A 239 8.31 -24.09 0.04
C PRO A 239 8.61 -24.68 -1.36
N ALA A 240 7.66 -24.60 -2.31
CA ALA A 240 7.92 -25.05 -3.68
C ALA A 240 8.94 -24.16 -4.41
N LEU A 241 8.88 -22.84 -4.22
CA LEU A 241 9.91 -21.92 -4.74
C LEU A 241 11.28 -22.17 -4.09
N GLU A 242 11.30 -22.37 -2.78
CA GLU A 242 12.54 -22.63 -2.03
C GLU A 242 13.18 -23.95 -2.46
N ALA A 243 12.39 -25.02 -2.67
CA ALA A 243 12.87 -26.29 -3.18
C ALA A 243 13.42 -26.21 -4.61
N ALA A 244 12.84 -25.35 -5.45
CA ALA A 244 13.32 -25.09 -6.82
C ALA A 244 14.46 -24.06 -6.91
N GLY A 245 15.08 -23.71 -5.78
CA GLY A 245 16.29 -22.87 -5.71
C GLY A 245 16.07 -21.36 -5.58
N TRP A 246 14.81 -20.90 -5.52
CA TRP A 246 14.50 -19.47 -5.25
C TRP A 246 14.44 -19.19 -3.76
N ALA A 247 15.43 -18.50 -3.21
CA ALA A 247 15.43 -18.07 -1.81
C ALA A 247 14.38 -16.98 -1.59
N VAL A 248 13.34 -17.28 -0.82
CA VAL A 248 12.31 -16.29 -0.42
C VAL A 248 12.81 -15.48 0.75
N THR A 249 12.93 -14.17 0.57
CA THR A 249 13.40 -13.23 1.60
C THR A 249 12.29 -12.27 2.00
N LYS A 250 12.38 -11.68 3.20
CA LYS A 250 11.34 -10.79 3.73
C LYS A 250 9.97 -11.50 3.67
N SER A 251 9.00 -10.99 2.90
CA SER A 251 7.69 -11.66 2.69
C SER A 251 6.91 -11.95 3.97
N GLU A 252 7.10 -11.10 4.99
CA GLU A 252 6.48 -11.20 6.32
C GLU A 252 4.98 -10.90 6.28
N ALA A 253 4.57 -10.19 5.21
CA ALA A 253 3.19 -9.74 5.00
C ALA A 253 2.91 -9.49 3.50
N GLY A 254 1.67 -9.08 3.19
CA GLY A 254 1.27 -8.72 1.83
C GLY A 254 0.82 -9.90 0.98
N LEU A 255 0.71 -9.68 -0.32
CA LEU A 255 0.17 -10.64 -1.28
C LEU A 255 1.22 -11.18 -2.26
N TYR A 256 2.50 -11.08 -1.89
CA TYR A 256 3.63 -11.43 -2.74
C TYR A 256 4.69 -12.20 -1.97
N LEU A 257 5.40 -13.07 -2.71
CA LEU A 257 6.68 -13.62 -2.29
C LEU A 257 7.77 -12.89 -3.06
N TRP A 258 8.80 -12.44 -2.37
CA TRP A 258 9.97 -11.77 -2.91
C TRP A 258 11.13 -12.76 -2.88
N ALA A 259 11.58 -13.21 -4.05
CA ALA A 259 12.49 -14.32 -4.17
C ALA A 259 13.65 -14.02 -5.12
N ALA A 260 14.82 -14.60 -4.87
CA ALA A 260 16.01 -14.52 -5.70
C ALA A 260 16.57 -15.90 -5.97
N HIS A 261 17.19 -16.10 -7.14
CA HIS A 261 17.89 -17.31 -7.49
C HIS A 261 19.39 -17.01 -7.65
N PRO A 262 20.32 -17.84 -7.11
CA PRO A 262 21.74 -17.52 -7.11
C PRO A 262 22.37 -17.50 -8.51
N ALA A 263 21.80 -18.24 -9.47
CA ALA A 263 22.31 -18.32 -10.85
C ALA A 263 21.63 -17.33 -11.82
N HIS A 264 20.61 -16.57 -11.38
CA HIS A 264 19.82 -15.73 -12.27
C HIS A 264 19.63 -14.32 -11.69
N ASP A 265 19.64 -13.31 -12.54
CA ASP A 265 19.00 -12.04 -12.21
C ASP A 265 17.47 -12.13 -12.36
N CYS A 266 16.75 -11.01 -12.19
CA CYS A 266 15.29 -11.03 -12.28
C CYS A 266 14.76 -11.50 -13.64
N TRP A 267 15.42 -11.10 -14.74
CA TRP A 267 14.99 -11.50 -16.07
C TRP A 267 15.34 -12.95 -16.38
N GLY A 268 16.53 -13.43 -15.97
CA GLY A 268 16.87 -14.85 -16.04
C GLY A 268 15.87 -15.72 -15.27
N SER A 269 15.46 -15.31 -14.06
CA SER A 269 14.41 -15.98 -13.30
C SER A 269 13.04 -15.90 -13.98
N VAL A 270 12.68 -14.76 -14.60
CA VAL A 270 11.42 -14.63 -15.36
C VAL A 270 11.41 -15.61 -16.53
N HIS A 271 12.48 -15.72 -17.30
CA HIS A 271 12.58 -16.63 -18.44
C HIS A 271 12.50 -18.10 -17.99
N ALA A 272 13.28 -18.50 -17.00
CA ALA A 272 13.28 -19.86 -16.48
C ALA A 272 11.89 -20.30 -15.98
N LEU A 273 11.20 -19.43 -15.26
CA LEU A 273 9.85 -19.71 -14.79
C LEU A 273 8.79 -19.65 -15.91
N ALA A 274 8.96 -18.77 -16.89
CA ALA A 274 8.07 -18.67 -18.05
C ALA A 274 8.15 -19.93 -18.92
N ASP A 275 9.34 -20.50 -19.13
CA ASP A 275 9.54 -21.77 -19.84
C ASP A 275 8.81 -22.92 -19.13
N ALA A 276 8.70 -22.89 -17.80
CA ALA A 276 7.87 -23.77 -17.00
C ALA A 276 6.37 -23.35 -16.95
N GLY A 277 5.97 -22.31 -17.69
CA GLY A 277 4.59 -21.81 -17.73
C GLY A 277 4.15 -21.06 -16.46
N ILE A 278 5.10 -20.44 -15.73
CA ILE A 278 4.87 -19.64 -14.52
C ILE A 278 5.24 -18.18 -14.80
N LEU A 279 4.26 -17.28 -14.82
CA LEU A 279 4.49 -15.86 -15.05
C LEU A 279 4.68 -15.11 -13.73
N VAL A 280 5.81 -14.42 -13.60
CA VAL A 280 6.18 -13.61 -12.43
C VAL A 280 6.58 -12.19 -12.86
N ALA A 281 6.68 -11.26 -11.91
CA ALA A 281 7.14 -9.91 -12.21
C ALA A 281 8.64 -9.79 -11.90
N PRO A 282 9.44 -9.18 -12.81
CA PRO A 282 10.86 -8.90 -12.55
C PRO A 282 10.99 -7.83 -11.47
N GLY A 283 11.97 -7.98 -10.61
CA GLY A 283 12.19 -7.07 -9.49
C GLY A 283 12.62 -5.67 -9.92
N GLU A 284 13.26 -5.53 -11.07
CA GLU A 284 13.64 -4.23 -11.66
C GLU A 284 12.44 -3.28 -11.83
N PHE A 285 11.21 -3.78 -11.97
CA PHE A 285 10.02 -2.93 -12.02
C PHE A 285 9.78 -2.10 -10.74
N TYR A 286 10.46 -2.46 -9.65
CA TYR A 286 10.34 -1.82 -8.34
C TYR A 286 11.57 -0.99 -7.96
N GLY A 287 12.53 -0.87 -8.88
CA GLY A 287 13.76 -0.12 -8.70
C GLY A 287 15.01 -0.96 -8.96
N PRO A 288 16.16 -0.31 -9.20
CA PRO A 288 17.42 -1.01 -9.58
C PRO A 288 17.87 -2.05 -8.55
N ALA A 289 17.60 -1.82 -7.27
CA ALA A 289 17.91 -2.78 -6.19
C ALA A 289 17.10 -4.09 -6.29
N GLY A 290 16.07 -4.12 -7.12
CA GLY A 290 15.27 -5.31 -7.40
C GLY A 290 15.88 -6.27 -8.41
N ARG A 291 16.99 -5.89 -9.07
CA ARG A 291 17.62 -6.69 -10.13
C ARG A 291 17.90 -8.16 -9.78
N PRO A 292 18.26 -8.54 -8.55
CA PRO A 292 18.43 -9.96 -8.18
C PRO A 292 17.11 -10.72 -7.97
N TYR A 293 15.96 -10.05 -7.93
CA TYR A 293 14.71 -10.59 -7.38
C TYR A 293 13.61 -10.69 -8.41
N ILE A 294 12.65 -11.58 -8.11
CA ILE A 294 11.32 -11.63 -8.72
C ILE A 294 10.23 -11.43 -7.66
N ARG A 295 9.07 -10.98 -8.11
CA ARG A 295 7.87 -10.91 -7.27
C ARG A 295 6.84 -11.93 -7.74
N VAL A 296 6.49 -12.89 -6.89
CA VAL A 296 5.50 -13.93 -7.14
C VAL A 296 4.21 -13.59 -6.41
N ALA A 297 3.08 -13.56 -7.13
CA ALA A 297 1.79 -13.15 -6.58
C ALA A 297 0.98 -14.32 -6.02
N LEU A 298 0.33 -14.13 -4.86
CA LEU A 298 -0.60 -15.08 -4.25
C LEU A 298 -2.04 -14.95 -4.79
N THR A 299 -2.27 -14.06 -5.75
CA THR A 299 -3.61 -13.66 -6.21
C THR A 299 -4.17 -14.50 -7.36
N ALA A 300 -3.40 -15.44 -7.89
CA ALA A 300 -3.89 -16.42 -8.86
C ALA A 300 -4.95 -17.36 -8.21
N THR A 301 -5.72 -18.08 -9.02
CA THR A 301 -6.68 -19.07 -8.52
C THR A 301 -5.97 -20.27 -7.86
N ASP A 302 -6.69 -21.07 -7.07
CA ASP A 302 -6.10 -22.22 -6.37
C ASP A 302 -5.54 -23.23 -7.36
N GLU A 303 -6.24 -23.49 -8.47
CA GLU A 303 -5.81 -24.41 -9.55
C GLU A 303 -4.50 -23.93 -10.20
N ARG A 304 -4.35 -22.62 -10.40
CA ARG A 304 -3.11 -22.06 -10.97
C ARG A 304 -1.94 -22.11 -9.97
N ILE A 305 -2.21 -21.94 -8.68
CA ILE A 305 -1.20 -22.12 -7.64
C ILE A 305 -0.76 -23.59 -7.57
N ASP A 306 -1.70 -24.53 -7.62
CA ASP A 306 -1.39 -25.97 -7.60
C ASP A 306 -0.60 -26.39 -8.84
N ALA A 307 -0.97 -25.89 -10.02
CA ALA A 307 -0.21 -26.11 -11.25
C ALA A 307 1.21 -25.51 -11.17
N ALA A 308 1.37 -24.33 -10.56
CA ALA A 308 2.69 -23.74 -10.37
C ALA A 308 3.55 -24.55 -9.39
N VAL A 309 2.98 -25.04 -8.30
CA VAL A 309 3.68 -25.94 -7.34
C VAL A 309 4.15 -27.21 -8.01
N ALA A 310 3.29 -27.86 -8.83
CA ALA A 310 3.68 -29.06 -9.57
C ALA A 310 4.84 -28.82 -10.55
N ARG A 311 4.78 -27.71 -11.31
CA ARG A 311 5.84 -27.32 -12.25
C ARG A 311 7.16 -26.94 -11.56
N LEU A 312 7.10 -26.29 -10.40
CA LEU A 312 8.30 -25.99 -9.61
C LEU A 312 8.98 -27.27 -9.10
N ALA A 313 8.22 -28.32 -8.81
CA ALA A 313 8.79 -29.60 -8.42
C ALA A 313 9.56 -30.31 -9.56
N GLU A 314 9.29 -29.96 -10.82
CA GLU A 314 10.02 -30.46 -11.99
C GLU A 314 11.34 -29.69 -12.23
N LEU A 315 11.51 -28.52 -11.58
CA LEU A 315 12.72 -27.69 -11.66
C LEU A 315 13.67 -27.94 -10.47
N ALA A 316 13.22 -28.62 -9.43
CA ALA A 316 13.99 -28.95 -8.23
C ALA A 316 14.84 -30.22 -8.47
#